data_e016659785533d8835bad9f2620fad08
#
_entry.id   e016659785533d8835bad9f2620fad08
#
_cell.length_a   1.000
_cell.length_b   1.000
_cell.length_c   1.000
_cell.angle_alpha   90.00
_cell.angle_beta   90.00
_cell.angle_gamma   90.00
#
_symmetry.space_group_name_H-M   'P 1'
#
loop_
_entity.id
_entity.type
_entity.pdbx_description
1 polymer ?
#
loop_
_entity_poly.entity_id
_entity_poly.type
_entity_poly.pdbx_seq_one_letter_code
_entity_poly.pdbx_strand_id
1 'polypeptide(L)'
;MKKFIIYLTVLLFSGSIYSQQDYQITHYMFDNLSFNPGYAGMNKNICATMIGRQQWSGFAGSPTTALVNIHAPVSMLRGGLGLTYVSDQLGFEKNSVARLNYSYHLSLGSGQLGIGLSAGIIQKSIDAQWKTPSGNPWSQDNSIKGQSMSGTVPDINVGLFYKTRELYFGFSTTHLGGFNMEDLNIQNVHHYWITAGYDYELNADLKIRPSILIKSDASSSIMEINVNALFKNMLWAGLTYRFGDEIAPMLGYQHPFTDGSILRVGYAYGITTSVIGNYSNGSHDLMLSYCFKLAKPVPVEKSKNPRFL
;
A
#
# COMPACT_ATOMS: atom_id res chain seq x y z
N MET A 1 -21.60 24.20 31.18
CA MET A 1 -21.51 23.35 29.96
C MET A 1 -20.37 23.77 29.05
N LYS A 2 -20.21 25.01 28.58
CA LYS A 2 -19.12 25.45 27.67
C LYS A 2 -17.71 25.17 28.22
N LYS A 3 -17.45 25.42 29.51
CA LYS A 3 -16.15 25.14 30.13
C LYS A 3 -15.84 23.61 30.23
N PHE A 4 -16.87 22.79 30.45
CA PHE A 4 -16.71 21.33 30.49
C PHE A 4 -16.36 20.73 29.13
N ILE A 5 -16.94 21.28 28.03
CA ILE A 5 -16.62 20.88 26.66
C ILE A 5 -15.17 21.26 26.32
N ILE A 6 -14.69 22.44 26.74
CA ILE A 6 -13.30 22.87 26.51
C ILE A 6 -12.31 21.95 27.26
N TYR A 7 -12.58 21.58 28.51
CA TYR A 7 -11.73 20.64 29.24
C TYR A 7 -11.74 19.24 28.65
N LEU A 8 -12.89 18.76 28.16
CA LEU A 8 -13.00 17.47 27.47
C LEU A 8 -12.23 17.49 26.13
N THR A 9 -12.27 18.61 25.40
CA THR A 9 -11.50 18.78 24.14
C THR A 9 -9.99 18.81 24.39
N VAL A 10 -9.52 19.47 25.46
CA VAL A 10 -8.11 19.53 25.83
C VAL A 10 -7.59 18.17 26.32
N LEU A 11 -8.41 17.38 27.04
CA LEU A 11 -8.05 16.03 27.49
C LEU A 11 -7.93 15.03 26.34
N LEU A 12 -8.61 15.26 25.22
CA LEU A 12 -8.53 14.40 24.03
C LEU A 12 -7.26 14.65 23.19
N PHE A 13 -6.50 15.71 23.47
CA PHE A 13 -5.26 16.06 22.75
C PHE A 13 -3.96 15.73 23.50
N SER A 14 -4.01 15.07 24.65
CA SER A 14 -2.81 14.67 25.39
C SER A 14 -2.34 13.25 25.07
N GLY A 15 -2.37 12.85 23.78
CA GLY A 15 -1.74 11.63 23.29
C GLY A 15 -0.25 11.85 23.01
N SER A 16 0.60 10.92 23.44
CA SER A 16 2.02 10.91 23.06
C SER A 16 2.14 10.87 21.54
N ILE A 17 2.77 11.88 20.93
CA ILE A 17 2.94 11.97 19.48
C ILE A 17 4.07 11.03 19.09
N TYR A 18 3.76 9.79 18.73
CA TYR A 18 4.65 8.87 18.05
C TYR A 18 4.35 8.98 16.55
N SER A 19 5.15 9.74 15.82
CA SER A 19 5.00 9.87 14.36
C SER A 19 5.84 8.82 13.66
N GLN A 20 5.40 7.58 13.64
CA GLN A 20 5.95 6.55 12.77
C GLN A 20 4.99 6.34 11.60
N GLN A 21 5.39 6.75 10.41
CA GLN A 21 4.56 6.60 9.22
C GLN A 21 5.01 5.40 8.40
N ASP A 22 4.07 4.57 7.95
CA ASP A 22 4.30 3.58 6.90
C ASP A 22 4.71 4.26 5.59
N TYR A 23 5.41 3.50 4.74
CA TYR A 23 5.80 3.93 3.41
C TYR A 23 4.61 4.49 2.60
N GLN A 24 4.90 5.32 1.62
CA GLN A 24 3.93 5.93 0.71
C GLN A 24 4.20 5.51 -0.71
N ILE A 25 3.15 5.25 -1.48
CA ILE A 25 3.21 4.95 -2.91
C ILE A 25 2.20 5.81 -3.66
N THR A 26 2.61 6.38 -4.80
CA THR A 26 1.75 7.25 -5.60
C THR A 26 0.76 6.43 -6.44
N HIS A 27 1.13 5.19 -6.82
CA HIS A 27 0.29 4.28 -7.60
C HIS A 27 -0.67 3.42 -6.75
N TYR A 28 -1.12 3.89 -5.57
CA TYR A 28 -1.95 3.14 -4.61
C TYR A 28 -3.23 2.54 -5.21
N MET A 29 -3.85 3.22 -6.20
CA MET A 29 -5.08 2.77 -6.84
C MET A 29 -4.91 1.49 -7.68
N PHE A 30 -3.68 1.15 -8.05
CA PHE A 30 -3.35 -0.08 -8.78
C PHE A 30 -2.90 -1.22 -7.85
N ASP A 31 -2.57 -0.91 -6.59
CA ASP A 31 -2.04 -1.87 -5.62
C ASP A 31 -2.69 -1.72 -4.23
N ASN A 32 -3.90 -2.26 -4.09
CA ASN A 32 -4.63 -2.24 -2.82
C ASN A 32 -4.18 -3.32 -1.84
N LEU A 33 -3.42 -4.35 -2.28
CA LEU A 33 -2.97 -5.43 -1.41
C LEU A 33 -1.96 -4.97 -0.37
N SER A 34 -1.14 -3.98 -0.69
CA SER A 34 -0.09 -3.44 0.19
C SER A 34 -0.60 -3.01 1.55
N PHE A 35 -1.81 -2.50 1.60
CA PHE A 35 -2.40 -1.97 2.83
C PHE A 35 -3.72 -2.63 3.23
N ASN A 36 -4.33 -3.46 2.38
CA ASN A 36 -5.60 -4.13 2.71
C ASN A 36 -5.60 -5.61 2.32
N PRO A 37 -5.49 -6.54 3.29
CA PRO A 37 -5.51 -7.97 3.00
C PRO A 37 -6.86 -8.46 2.41
N GLY A 38 -7.97 -7.72 2.62
CA GLY A 38 -9.26 -8.03 2.02
C GLY A 38 -9.28 -8.00 0.49
N TYR A 39 -8.27 -7.35 -0.11
CA TYR A 39 -8.13 -7.29 -1.58
C TYR A 39 -7.53 -8.56 -2.20
N ALA A 40 -6.90 -9.45 -1.42
CA ALA A 40 -6.25 -10.64 -1.96
C ALA A 40 -7.18 -11.47 -2.85
N GLY A 41 -6.81 -11.72 -4.10
CA GLY A 41 -7.58 -12.51 -5.06
C GLY A 41 -8.82 -11.85 -5.68
N MET A 42 -9.16 -10.59 -5.32
CA MET A 42 -10.36 -9.89 -5.79
C MET A 42 -10.41 -9.67 -7.31
N ASN A 43 -9.28 -9.63 -7.98
CA ASN A 43 -9.23 -9.43 -9.43
C ASN A 43 -9.58 -10.69 -10.23
N LYS A 44 -9.81 -11.85 -9.58
CA LYS A 44 -10.07 -13.15 -10.21
C LYS A 44 -8.96 -13.63 -11.17
N ASN A 45 -7.81 -12.99 -11.13
CA ASN A 45 -6.60 -13.26 -11.90
C ASN A 45 -5.42 -13.46 -10.94
N ILE A 46 -4.36 -14.11 -11.39
CA ILE A 46 -3.08 -14.08 -10.69
C ILE A 46 -2.41 -12.76 -11.07
N CYS A 47 -2.24 -11.87 -10.11
CA CYS A 47 -1.61 -10.58 -10.36
C CYS A 47 -0.31 -10.45 -9.57
N ALA A 48 0.73 -9.96 -10.23
CA ALA A 48 1.98 -9.52 -9.62
C ALA A 48 2.15 -8.02 -9.88
N THR A 49 2.50 -7.27 -8.85
CA THR A 49 2.75 -5.82 -8.94
C THR A 49 4.08 -5.51 -8.25
N MET A 50 4.90 -4.72 -8.90
CA MET A 50 6.15 -4.18 -8.36
C MET A 50 6.07 -2.66 -8.43
N ILE A 51 6.47 -1.99 -7.34
CA ILE A 51 6.55 -0.53 -7.27
C ILE A 51 7.91 -0.17 -6.66
N GLY A 52 8.63 0.71 -7.35
CA GLY A 52 9.84 1.34 -6.85
C GLY A 52 9.61 2.84 -6.70
N ARG A 53 9.87 3.40 -5.53
CA ARG A 53 9.73 4.83 -5.26
C ARG A 53 10.99 5.39 -4.64
N GLN A 54 11.45 6.52 -5.16
CA GLN A 54 12.42 7.38 -4.52
C GLN A 54 11.73 8.69 -4.19
N GLN A 55 11.52 8.95 -2.90
CA GLN A 55 10.86 10.14 -2.43
C GLN A 55 11.88 11.24 -2.12
N TRP A 56 11.54 12.50 -2.46
CA TRP A 56 12.38 13.68 -2.19
C TRP A 56 13.81 13.50 -2.67
N SER A 57 14.02 13.09 -3.91
CA SER A 57 15.36 12.92 -4.48
C SER A 57 16.18 14.21 -4.40
N GLY A 58 17.50 14.11 -4.40
CA GLY A 58 18.40 15.26 -4.40
C GLY A 58 19.27 15.41 -3.16
N PHE A 59 19.03 14.67 -2.08
CA PHE A 59 19.91 14.64 -0.91
C PHE A 59 20.18 13.22 -0.43
N ALA A 60 21.31 13.04 0.27
CA ALA A 60 21.69 11.73 0.79
C ALA A 60 20.73 11.25 1.87
N GLY A 61 20.31 9.98 1.80
CA GLY A 61 19.37 9.38 2.75
C GLY A 61 17.90 9.67 2.45
N SER A 62 17.57 10.23 1.28
CA SER A 62 16.17 10.36 0.84
C SER A 62 15.46 9.00 0.82
N PRO A 63 14.17 8.93 1.17
CA PRO A 63 13.45 7.67 1.28
C PRO A 63 13.43 6.89 -0.03
N THR A 64 13.68 5.58 0.05
CA THR A 64 13.60 4.66 -1.09
C THR A 64 12.77 3.44 -0.71
N THR A 65 11.70 3.20 -1.42
CA THR A 65 10.78 2.09 -1.20
C THR A 65 10.78 1.14 -2.39
N ALA A 66 10.90 -0.15 -2.15
CA ALA A 66 10.66 -1.20 -3.11
C ALA A 66 9.58 -2.14 -2.59
N LEU A 67 8.57 -2.40 -3.38
CA LEU A 67 7.41 -3.19 -3.02
C LEU A 67 7.14 -4.24 -4.10
N VAL A 68 6.81 -5.46 -3.65
CA VAL A 68 6.38 -6.56 -4.51
C VAL A 68 5.14 -7.20 -3.90
N ASN A 69 4.09 -7.28 -4.68
CA ASN A 69 2.86 -7.99 -4.33
C ASN A 69 2.54 -9.06 -5.37
N ILE A 70 2.11 -10.23 -4.89
CA ILE A 70 1.55 -11.29 -5.74
C ILE A 70 0.28 -11.77 -5.07
N HIS A 71 -0.82 -11.88 -5.81
CA HIS A 71 -2.04 -12.46 -5.28
C HIS A 71 -2.81 -13.26 -6.33
N ALA A 72 -3.57 -14.23 -5.85
CA ALA A 72 -4.37 -15.10 -6.69
C ALA A 72 -5.70 -15.46 -6.01
N PRO A 73 -6.79 -15.67 -6.75
CA PRO A 73 -7.98 -16.30 -6.23
C PRO A 73 -7.72 -17.80 -6.00
N VAL A 74 -8.23 -18.32 -4.88
CA VAL A 74 -8.15 -19.74 -4.52
C VAL A 74 -9.58 -20.23 -4.22
N SER A 75 -10.22 -20.79 -5.21
CA SER A 75 -11.64 -21.19 -5.13
C SER A 75 -11.91 -22.22 -4.03
N MET A 76 -10.96 -23.12 -3.78
CA MET A 76 -11.05 -24.12 -2.70
C MET A 76 -11.17 -23.44 -1.32
N LEU A 77 -10.53 -22.29 -1.11
CA LEU A 77 -10.60 -21.54 0.12
C LEU A 77 -11.72 -20.48 0.12
N ARG A 78 -12.58 -20.46 -0.92
CA ARG A 78 -13.62 -19.45 -1.12
C ARG A 78 -13.10 -18.01 -1.01
N GLY A 79 -11.90 -17.78 -1.55
CA GLY A 79 -11.23 -16.49 -1.34
C GLY A 79 -9.99 -16.33 -2.20
N GLY A 80 -9.02 -15.61 -1.67
CA GLY A 80 -7.73 -15.37 -2.31
C GLY A 80 -6.57 -15.41 -1.34
N LEU A 81 -5.41 -15.73 -1.87
CA LEU A 81 -4.12 -15.65 -1.18
C LEU A 81 -3.25 -14.57 -1.80
N GLY A 82 -2.38 -13.98 -1.01
CA GLY A 82 -1.42 -13.00 -1.48
C GLY A 82 -0.14 -13.01 -0.66
N LEU A 83 0.94 -12.58 -1.29
CA LEU A 83 2.23 -12.32 -0.68
C LEU A 83 2.57 -10.85 -0.89
N THR A 84 3.05 -10.20 0.16
CA THR A 84 3.54 -8.83 0.14
C THR A 84 4.95 -8.81 0.67
N TYR A 85 5.85 -8.16 -0.05
CA TYR A 85 7.18 -7.83 0.44
C TYR A 85 7.46 -6.35 0.20
N VAL A 86 7.93 -5.67 1.24
CA VAL A 86 8.31 -4.26 1.18
C VAL A 86 9.70 -4.10 1.77
N SER A 87 10.53 -3.32 1.11
CA SER A 87 11.80 -2.82 1.64
C SER A 87 11.76 -1.30 1.55
N ASP A 88 11.82 -0.65 2.69
CA ASP A 88 11.79 0.80 2.81
C ASP A 88 13.04 1.26 3.55
N GLN A 89 13.72 2.26 3.01
CA GLN A 89 14.93 2.81 3.59
C GLN A 89 14.80 4.32 3.72
N LEU A 90 15.05 4.83 4.92
CA LEU A 90 15.05 6.26 5.24
C LEU A 90 16.32 6.60 6.02
N GLY A 91 17.24 7.30 5.39
CA GLY A 91 18.54 7.57 6.00
C GLY A 91 19.29 6.29 6.35
N PHE A 92 19.56 6.10 7.64
CA PHE A 92 20.21 4.91 8.18
C PHE A 92 19.24 3.82 8.64
N GLU A 93 17.95 4.09 8.64
CA GLU A 93 16.91 3.12 8.98
C GLU A 93 16.51 2.32 7.73
N LYS A 94 16.46 1.01 7.86
CA LYS A 94 15.92 0.09 6.87
C LYS A 94 14.80 -0.72 7.51
N ASN A 95 13.63 -0.70 6.90
CA ASN A 95 12.45 -1.46 7.29
C ASN A 95 12.13 -2.50 6.20
N SER A 96 12.03 -3.76 6.57
CA SER A 96 11.67 -4.85 5.66
C SER A 96 10.44 -5.57 6.21
N VAL A 97 9.43 -5.73 5.38
CA VAL A 97 8.15 -6.34 5.75
C VAL A 97 7.86 -7.50 4.81
N ALA A 98 7.51 -8.65 5.36
CA ALA A 98 7.04 -9.80 4.59
C ALA A 98 5.72 -10.30 5.17
N ARG A 99 4.67 -10.42 4.34
CA ARG A 99 3.31 -10.77 4.76
C ARG A 99 2.71 -11.85 3.87
N LEU A 100 2.00 -12.79 4.50
CA LEU A 100 1.05 -13.68 3.85
C LEU A 100 -0.35 -13.13 4.09
N ASN A 101 -1.11 -12.93 3.02
CA ASN A 101 -2.46 -12.38 3.05
C ASN A 101 -3.46 -13.46 2.66
N TYR A 102 -4.58 -13.52 3.38
CA TYR A 102 -5.75 -14.31 3.02
C TYR A 102 -6.99 -13.43 3.06
N SER A 103 -7.85 -13.60 2.07
CA SER A 103 -9.16 -12.94 2.01
C SER A 103 -10.25 -13.96 1.77
N TYR A 104 -11.26 -14.01 2.63
CA TYR A 104 -12.49 -14.75 2.41
C TYR A 104 -13.48 -13.89 1.61
N HIS A 105 -14.06 -14.44 0.55
CA HIS A 105 -14.92 -13.70 -0.37
C HIS A 105 -16.39 -14.05 -0.20
N LEU A 106 -17.20 -13.02 0.04
CA LEU A 106 -18.67 -13.10 0.11
C LEU A 106 -19.28 -12.31 -1.04
N SER A 107 -20.27 -12.89 -1.72
CA SER A 107 -21.10 -12.14 -2.65
C SER A 107 -22.07 -11.25 -1.86
N LEU A 108 -22.05 -9.94 -2.12
CA LEU A 108 -22.89 -8.96 -1.44
C LEU A 108 -23.49 -7.99 -2.46
N GLY A 109 -24.81 -8.10 -2.70
CA GLY A 109 -25.47 -7.32 -3.75
C GLY A 109 -24.86 -7.55 -5.12
N SER A 110 -24.52 -6.48 -5.84
CA SER A 110 -23.86 -6.52 -7.15
C SER A 110 -22.34 -6.75 -7.08
N GLY A 111 -21.78 -6.77 -5.88
CA GLY A 111 -20.33 -6.83 -5.65
C GLY A 111 -19.88 -8.04 -4.85
N GLN A 112 -18.62 -7.99 -4.48
CA GLN A 112 -17.94 -8.97 -3.66
C GLN A 112 -17.29 -8.27 -2.47
N LEU A 113 -17.52 -8.79 -1.26
CA LEU A 113 -16.87 -8.37 -0.03
C LEU A 113 -15.74 -9.35 0.30
N GLY A 114 -14.53 -8.86 0.47
CA GLY A 114 -13.39 -9.60 1.02
C GLY A 114 -13.18 -9.25 2.48
N ILE A 115 -13.11 -10.29 3.30
CA ILE A 115 -12.74 -10.20 4.71
C ILE A 115 -11.33 -10.74 4.82
N GLY A 116 -10.37 -9.87 5.07
CA GLY A 116 -8.94 -10.19 4.99
C GLY A 116 -8.26 -10.27 6.33
N LEU A 117 -7.34 -11.22 6.42
CA LEU A 117 -6.36 -11.36 7.50
C LEU A 117 -4.97 -11.47 6.87
N SER A 118 -3.99 -10.84 7.49
CA SER A 118 -2.58 -10.96 7.10
C SER A 118 -1.73 -11.26 8.32
N ALA A 119 -0.75 -12.13 8.13
CA ALA A 119 0.27 -12.43 9.12
C ALA A 119 1.65 -12.36 8.47
N GLY A 120 2.62 -11.82 9.21
CA GLY A 120 3.96 -11.62 8.68
C GLY A 120 4.95 -11.22 9.74
N ILE A 121 6.05 -10.65 9.28
CA ILE A 121 7.13 -10.11 10.12
C ILE A 121 7.54 -8.73 9.61
N ILE A 122 7.94 -7.88 10.54
CA ILE A 122 8.62 -6.62 10.30
C ILE A 122 10.01 -6.72 10.89
N GLN A 123 11.02 -6.45 10.08
CA GLN A 123 12.40 -6.31 10.52
C GLN A 123 12.84 -4.87 10.31
N LYS A 124 13.20 -4.19 11.38
CA LYS A 124 13.85 -2.89 11.34
C LYS A 124 15.32 -3.02 11.66
N SER A 125 16.15 -2.29 10.94
CA SER A 125 17.59 -2.16 11.23
C SER A 125 18.00 -0.71 11.13
N ILE A 126 18.92 -0.31 12.01
CA ILE A 126 19.55 1.01 12.00
C ILE A 126 21.03 0.77 11.80
N ASP A 127 21.58 1.32 10.72
CA ASP A 127 23.03 1.25 10.45
C ASP A 127 23.76 2.33 11.24
N ALA A 128 24.78 1.92 11.96
CA ALA A 128 25.51 2.80 12.91
C ALA A 128 26.57 3.68 12.23
N GLN A 129 26.36 4.15 11.03
CA GLN A 129 27.27 5.08 10.35
C GLN A 129 27.07 6.55 10.78
N TRP A 130 26.92 6.77 12.08
CA TRP A 130 26.74 8.11 12.63
C TRP A 130 28.01 8.95 12.53
N LYS A 131 27.86 10.22 12.14
CA LYS A 131 28.88 11.24 12.26
C LYS A 131 28.42 12.22 13.33
N THR A 132 29.33 12.51 14.30
CA THR A 132 29.05 13.57 15.27
C THR A 132 29.13 14.94 14.59
N PRO A 133 28.48 15.98 15.12
CA PRO A 133 28.59 17.35 14.58
C PRO A 133 30.02 17.87 14.52
N SER A 134 30.90 17.37 15.37
CA SER A 134 32.35 17.70 15.39
C SER A 134 33.17 16.92 14.34
N GLY A 135 32.52 16.01 13.57
CA GLY A 135 33.22 15.16 12.59
C GLY A 135 33.99 13.98 13.19
N ASN A 136 33.97 13.82 14.51
CA ASN A 136 34.60 12.69 15.17
C ASN A 136 33.83 11.38 14.90
N PRO A 137 34.55 10.24 14.88
CA PRO A 137 33.86 8.94 14.79
C PRO A 137 32.90 8.78 15.97
N TRP A 138 31.69 8.22 15.70
CA TRP A 138 30.68 7.92 16.71
C TRP A 138 31.21 7.08 17.89
N SER A 139 32.27 6.28 17.67
CA SER A 139 32.93 5.46 18.68
C SER A 139 33.54 6.27 19.86
N GLN A 140 33.63 7.57 19.72
CA GLN A 140 34.09 8.48 20.76
C GLN A 140 32.97 9.16 21.56
N ASP A 141 31.70 8.90 21.17
CA ASP A 141 30.54 9.44 21.88
C ASP A 141 29.78 8.30 22.61
N ASN A 142 29.91 8.29 23.95
CA ASN A 142 29.29 7.29 24.79
C ASN A 142 27.75 7.31 24.76
N SER A 143 27.12 8.36 24.22
CA SER A 143 25.69 8.49 24.07
C SER A 143 25.15 7.77 22.82
N ILE A 144 26.05 7.47 21.89
CA ILE A 144 25.70 6.78 20.64
C ILE A 144 26.06 5.29 20.80
N LYS A 145 25.06 4.43 20.75
CA LYS A 145 25.28 2.98 20.66
C LYS A 145 25.92 2.68 19.30
N GLY A 146 27.20 2.42 19.30
CA GLY A 146 28.03 2.32 18.11
C GLY A 146 27.93 1.01 17.33
N GLN A 147 26.84 0.28 17.43
CA GLN A 147 26.61 -0.97 16.69
C GLN A 147 25.35 -0.84 15.86
N SER A 148 25.39 -1.41 14.65
CA SER A 148 24.17 -1.63 13.89
C SER A 148 23.21 -2.47 14.72
N MET A 149 21.99 -2.00 14.84
CA MET A 149 20.96 -2.64 15.66
C MET A 149 19.84 -3.13 14.76
N SER A 150 19.26 -4.26 15.08
CA SER A 150 18.09 -4.77 14.35
C SER A 150 17.11 -5.40 15.32
N GLY A 151 15.82 -5.21 15.02
CA GLY A 151 14.73 -5.85 15.75
C GLY A 151 13.75 -6.50 14.75
N THR A 152 13.14 -7.60 15.16
CA THR A 152 12.12 -8.29 14.37
C THR A 152 10.90 -8.55 15.23
N VAL A 153 9.72 -8.18 14.71
CA VAL A 153 8.44 -8.41 15.41
C VAL A 153 7.42 -9.01 14.47
N PRO A 154 6.43 -9.74 15.00
CA PRO A 154 5.26 -10.17 14.23
C PRO A 154 4.50 -8.97 13.67
N ASP A 155 3.83 -9.20 12.53
CA ASP A 155 2.93 -8.23 11.91
C ASP A 155 1.59 -8.90 11.60
N ILE A 156 0.52 -8.35 12.14
CA ILE A 156 -0.85 -8.85 11.96
C ILE A 156 -1.70 -7.70 11.45
N ASN A 157 -2.46 -7.96 10.38
CA ASN A 157 -3.30 -6.96 9.76
C ASN A 157 -4.67 -7.56 9.43
N VAL A 158 -5.71 -6.72 9.49
CA VAL A 158 -7.06 -7.09 9.08
C VAL A 158 -7.62 -6.05 8.14
N GLY A 159 -8.55 -6.47 7.26
CA GLY A 159 -9.15 -5.55 6.32
C GLY A 159 -10.46 -6.07 5.74
N LEU A 160 -11.28 -5.13 5.35
CA LEU A 160 -12.50 -5.32 4.58
C LEU A 160 -12.31 -4.62 3.24
N PHE A 161 -12.65 -5.32 2.15
CA PHE A 161 -12.60 -4.73 0.81
C PHE A 161 -13.85 -5.11 0.04
N TYR A 162 -14.64 -4.12 -0.33
CA TYR A 162 -15.83 -4.31 -1.17
C TYR A 162 -15.55 -3.83 -2.58
N LYS A 163 -15.91 -4.62 -3.58
CA LYS A 163 -15.70 -4.28 -4.98
C LYS A 163 -16.88 -4.71 -5.82
N THR A 164 -17.39 -3.79 -6.62
CA THR A 164 -18.31 -4.03 -7.73
C THR A 164 -17.55 -3.97 -9.06
N ARG A 165 -18.27 -3.87 -10.17
CA ARG A 165 -17.68 -3.61 -11.49
C ARG A 165 -17.11 -2.19 -11.58
N GLU A 166 -17.73 -1.23 -10.89
CA GLU A 166 -17.46 0.20 -11.03
C GLU A 166 -16.89 0.84 -9.77
N LEU A 167 -17.31 0.37 -8.60
CA LEU A 167 -16.95 0.95 -7.31
C LEU A 167 -16.09 -0.01 -6.51
N TYR A 168 -15.12 0.54 -5.78
CA TYR A 168 -14.50 -0.16 -4.66
C TYR A 168 -14.43 0.71 -3.41
N PHE A 169 -14.47 0.03 -2.26
CA PHE A 169 -14.26 0.62 -0.95
C PHE A 169 -13.46 -0.35 -0.08
N GLY A 170 -12.43 0.15 0.59
CA GLY A 170 -11.58 -0.63 1.49
C GLY A 170 -11.40 0.07 2.82
N PHE A 171 -11.44 -0.72 3.89
CA PHE A 171 -11.03 -0.32 5.23
C PHE A 171 -10.10 -1.38 5.79
N SER A 172 -8.98 -0.96 6.37
CA SER A 172 -8.04 -1.90 7.00
C SER A 172 -7.30 -1.26 8.15
N THR A 173 -6.77 -2.11 9.01
CA THR A 173 -5.81 -1.72 10.03
C THR A 173 -4.59 -2.63 9.95
N THR A 174 -3.41 -2.02 10.02
CA THR A 174 -2.12 -2.70 9.98
C THR A 174 -1.41 -2.57 11.31
N HIS A 175 -0.46 -3.48 11.55
CA HIS A 175 0.38 -3.52 12.76
C HIS A 175 -0.42 -3.76 14.04
N LEU A 176 -1.46 -4.61 13.98
CA LEU A 176 -2.21 -5.02 15.15
C LEU A 176 -1.29 -5.71 16.17
N GLY A 177 -1.47 -5.35 17.45
CA GLY A 177 -0.64 -5.86 18.53
C GLY A 177 0.41 -4.86 19.03
N GLY A 178 0.77 -3.83 18.23
CA GLY A 178 1.68 -2.77 18.67
C GLY A 178 2.98 -3.30 19.28
N PHE A 179 3.56 -4.35 18.66
CA PHE A 179 4.72 -5.05 19.23
C PHE A 179 5.92 -4.10 19.37
N ASN A 180 6.60 -4.20 20.50
CA ASN A 180 7.79 -3.42 20.80
C ASN A 180 9.06 -4.16 20.34
N MET A 181 9.92 -3.46 19.60
CA MET A 181 11.27 -3.90 19.28
C MET A 181 12.21 -3.45 20.39
N GLU A 182 12.39 -4.28 21.41
CA GLU A 182 13.13 -3.93 22.63
C GLU A 182 14.55 -3.46 22.31
N ASP A 183 15.25 -4.13 21.41
CA ASP A 183 16.63 -3.80 21.01
C ASP A 183 16.75 -2.38 20.43
N LEU A 184 15.71 -1.91 19.73
CA LEU A 184 15.67 -0.58 19.11
C LEU A 184 14.93 0.44 19.97
N ASN A 185 14.21 0.01 21.01
CA ASN A 185 13.27 0.83 21.76
C ASN A 185 12.21 1.52 20.86
N ILE A 186 11.74 0.81 19.83
CA ILE A 186 10.76 1.28 18.86
C ILE A 186 9.50 0.44 18.99
N GLN A 187 8.36 1.09 19.16
CA GLN A 187 7.05 0.44 19.16
C GLN A 187 6.41 0.59 17.77
N ASN A 188 5.90 -0.51 17.22
CA ASN A 188 5.13 -0.47 15.98
C ASN A 188 3.74 0.11 16.25
N VAL A 189 3.35 1.16 15.53
CA VAL A 189 2.10 1.88 15.73
C VAL A 189 1.03 1.35 14.76
N HIS A 190 -0.21 1.26 15.23
CA HIS A 190 -1.33 0.86 14.38
C HIS A 190 -1.59 1.91 13.31
N HIS A 191 -1.84 1.48 12.06
CA HIS A 191 -2.28 2.36 11.00
C HIS A 191 -3.66 1.95 10.52
N TYR A 192 -4.49 2.93 10.25
CA TYR A 192 -5.82 2.81 9.67
C TYR A 192 -5.80 3.31 8.23
N TRP A 193 -6.39 2.53 7.33
CA TRP A 193 -6.42 2.83 5.92
C TRP A 193 -7.85 2.84 5.41
N ILE A 194 -8.22 3.86 4.68
CA ILE A 194 -9.48 3.95 3.97
C ILE A 194 -9.15 4.20 2.50
N THR A 195 -9.70 3.38 1.61
CA THR A 195 -9.58 3.57 0.18
C THR A 195 -10.95 3.53 -0.46
N ALA A 196 -11.17 4.36 -1.46
CA ALA A 196 -12.34 4.30 -2.31
C ALA A 196 -11.98 4.72 -3.72
N GLY A 197 -12.71 4.20 -4.70
CA GLY A 197 -12.55 4.63 -6.08
C GLY A 197 -13.73 4.21 -6.93
N TYR A 198 -13.88 4.89 -8.06
CA TYR A 198 -14.96 4.68 -8.98
C TYR A 198 -14.45 4.66 -10.42
N ASP A 199 -14.93 3.73 -11.23
CA ASP A 199 -14.65 3.62 -12.67
C ASP A 199 -15.84 4.20 -13.43
N TYR A 200 -15.75 5.46 -13.88
CA TYR A 200 -16.79 6.13 -14.67
C TYR A 200 -16.49 6.01 -16.16
N GLU A 201 -17.35 5.30 -16.89
CA GLU A 201 -17.26 5.19 -18.35
C GLU A 201 -17.91 6.43 -18.97
N LEU A 202 -17.08 7.39 -19.40
CA LEU A 202 -17.53 8.61 -20.06
C LEU A 202 -18.06 8.31 -21.48
N ASN A 203 -17.35 7.45 -22.20
CA ASN A 203 -17.71 6.91 -23.51
C ASN A 203 -16.95 5.59 -23.77
N ALA A 204 -17.11 4.98 -24.95
CA ALA A 204 -16.49 3.71 -25.31
C ALA A 204 -14.96 3.71 -25.22
N ASP A 205 -14.34 4.86 -25.44
CA ASP A 205 -12.87 5.01 -25.47
C ASP A 205 -12.28 5.60 -24.19
N LEU A 206 -13.08 6.27 -23.35
CA LEU A 206 -12.56 7.05 -22.23
C LEU A 206 -13.26 6.70 -20.92
N LYS A 207 -12.46 6.29 -19.93
CA LYS A 207 -12.90 6.06 -18.53
C LYS A 207 -12.17 7.03 -17.61
N ILE A 208 -12.91 7.63 -16.69
CA ILE A 208 -12.37 8.49 -15.63
C ILE A 208 -12.42 7.71 -14.32
N ARG A 209 -11.31 7.69 -13.58
CA ARG A 209 -11.13 6.88 -12.37
C ARG A 209 -10.71 7.76 -11.19
N PRO A 210 -11.63 8.45 -10.54
CA PRO A 210 -11.34 9.12 -9.28
C PRO A 210 -11.10 8.08 -8.17
N SER A 211 -10.16 8.38 -7.28
CA SER A 211 -9.90 7.57 -6.09
C SER A 211 -9.39 8.43 -4.93
N ILE A 212 -9.53 7.91 -3.73
CA ILE A 212 -9.05 8.51 -2.49
C ILE A 212 -8.36 7.46 -1.64
N LEU A 213 -7.30 7.87 -0.96
CA LEU A 213 -6.61 7.12 0.09
C LEU A 213 -6.49 8.01 1.32
N ILE A 214 -6.88 7.47 2.47
CA ILE A 214 -6.65 8.09 3.77
C ILE A 214 -5.86 7.09 4.62
N LYS A 215 -4.74 7.55 5.15
CA LYS A 215 -3.90 6.83 6.10
C LYS A 215 -3.83 7.61 7.41
N SER A 216 -3.98 6.95 8.55
CA SER A 216 -3.88 7.56 9.87
C SER A 216 -3.26 6.60 10.88
N ASP A 217 -2.42 7.13 11.75
CA ASP A 217 -1.89 6.45 12.94
C ASP A 217 -2.62 6.88 14.23
N ALA A 218 -3.82 7.48 14.09
CA ALA A 218 -4.63 8.11 15.12
C ALA A 218 -4.05 9.43 15.70
N SER A 219 -2.78 9.73 15.46
CA SER A 219 -2.14 11.00 15.85
C SER A 219 -2.03 11.96 14.68
N SER A 220 -1.74 11.44 13.52
CA SER A 220 -1.65 12.16 12.25
C SER A 220 -2.43 11.46 11.15
N SER A 221 -2.80 12.22 10.11
CA SER A 221 -3.51 11.67 8.96
C SER A 221 -2.99 12.27 7.67
N ILE A 222 -2.86 11.42 6.66
CA ILE A 222 -2.51 11.83 5.30
C ILE A 222 -3.69 11.46 4.41
N MET A 223 -4.10 12.39 3.56
CA MET A 223 -5.12 12.17 2.55
C MET A 223 -4.52 12.37 1.17
N GLU A 224 -4.85 11.47 0.26
CA GLU A 224 -4.48 11.54 -1.15
C GLU A 224 -5.73 11.42 -2.01
N ILE A 225 -5.84 12.29 -3.00
CA ILE A 225 -6.90 12.24 -4.02
C ILE A 225 -6.21 12.03 -5.37
N ASN A 226 -6.74 11.11 -6.15
CA ASN A 226 -6.25 10.85 -7.50
C ASN A 226 -7.40 10.88 -8.50
N VAL A 227 -7.10 11.36 -9.68
CA VAL A 227 -7.98 11.23 -10.86
C VAL A 227 -7.15 10.72 -12.03
N ASN A 228 -7.52 9.55 -12.55
CA ASN A 228 -6.92 8.95 -13.73
C ASN A 228 -7.92 8.92 -14.89
N ALA A 229 -7.44 9.20 -16.09
CA ALA A 229 -8.16 8.98 -17.35
C ALA A 229 -7.52 7.81 -18.10
N LEU A 230 -8.31 6.78 -18.42
CA LEU A 230 -7.89 5.63 -19.22
C LEU A 230 -8.49 5.74 -20.62
N PHE A 231 -7.62 5.86 -21.63
CA PHE A 231 -7.99 6.00 -23.05
C PHE A 231 -7.77 4.68 -23.80
N LYS A 232 -8.82 4.24 -24.51
CA LYS A 232 -8.87 3.00 -25.31
C LYS A 232 -8.41 1.74 -24.57
N ASN A 233 -8.60 1.71 -23.23
CA ASN A 233 -8.09 0.66 -22.35
C ASN A 233 -6.58 0.40 -22.46
N MET A 234 -5.79 1.36 -22.95
CA MET A 234 -4.35 1.22 -23.19
C MET A 234 -3.52 2.32 -22.55
N LEU A 235 -3.81 3.58 -22.83
CA LEU A 235 -3.07 4.71 -22.28
C LEU A 235 -3.79 5.28 -21.09
N TRP A 236 -3.07 5.58 -20.04
CA TRP A 236 -3.66 6.31 -18.91
C TRP A 236 -2.75 7.46 -18.48
N ALA A 237 -3.38 8.51 -18.04
CA ALA A 237 -2.73 9.65 -17.41
C ALA A 237 -3.56 10.11 -16.22
N GLY A 238 -2.92 10.66 -15.23
CA GLY A 238 -3.60 11.09 -14.01
C GLY A 238 -2.82 12.10 -13.20
N LEU A 239 -3.46 12.55 -12.15
CA LEU A 239 -2.90 13.48 -11.19
C LEU A 239 -3.26 13.01 -9.79
N THR A 240 -2.25 12.86 -8.94
CA THR A 240 -2.43 12.65 -7.50
C THR A 240 -2.10 13.94 -6.76
N TYR A 241 -2.94 14.29 -5.82
CA TYR A 241 -2.67 15.34 -4.84
C TYR A 241 -2.64 14.75 -3.45
N ARG A 242 -1.47 14.78 -2.81
CA ARG A 242 -1.26 14.43 -1.41
C ARG A 242 -1.23 15.69 -0.59
N PHE A 243 -2.20 15.84 0.30
CA PHE A 243 -2.34 17.05 1.10
C PHE A 243 -1.11 17.28 1.96
N GLY A 244 -0.53 18.49 1.83
CA GLY A 244 0.64 18.91 2.62
C GLY A 244 1.98 18.34 2.20
N ASP A 245 2.07 17.55 1.10
CA ASP A 245 3.33 16.94 0.68
C ASP A 245 3.62 17.12 -0.82
N GLU A 246 2.78 16.58 -1.74
CA GLU A 246 3.13 16.59 -3.16
C GLU A 246 1.94 16.66 -4.11
N ILE A 247 2.22 17.14 -5.32
CA ILE A 247 1.36 17.01 -6.50
C ILE A 247 2.10 16.10 -7.48
N ALA A 248 1.50 14.97 -7.88
CA ALA A 248 2.15 13.99 -8.72
C ALA A 248 1.37 13.72 -10.02
N PRO A 249 1.73 14.38 -11.15
CA PRO A 249 1.35 13.91 -12.47
C PRO A 249 1.86 12.50 -12.71
N MET A 250 1.04 11.69 -13.36
CA MET A 250 1.36 10.31 -13.68
C MET A 250 0.90 9.94 -15.09
N LEU A 251 1.61 9.01 -15.67
CA LEU A 251 1.28 8.46 -16.98
C LEU A 251 1.64 6.97 -17.03
N GLY A 252 0.99 6.24 -17.91
CA GLY A 252 1.33 4.83 -18.09
C GLY A 252 0.63 4.20 -19.28
N TYR A 253 1.03 2.96 -19.48
CA TYR A 253 0.55 2.13 -20.56
C TYR A 253 0.03 0.80 -20.00
N GLN A 254 -1.09 0.36 -20.53
CA GLN A 254 -1.68 -0.93 -20.23
C GLN A 254 -1.86 -1.70 -21.53
N HIS A 255 -1.33 -2.91 -21.58
CA HIS A 255 -1.49 -3.80 -22.74
C HIS A 255 -2.41 -4.98 -22.37
N PRO A 256 -3.64 -5.01 -22.88
CA PRO A 256 -4.49 -6.18 -22.78
C PRO A 256 -4.07 -7.20 -23.85
N PHE A 257 -3.72 -8.42 -23.43
CA PHE A 257 -3.39 -9.54 -24.32
C PHE A 257 -4.67 -10.25 -24.78
N THR A 258 -4.57 -11.02 -25.86
CA THR A 258 -5.68 -11.79 -26.45
C THR A 258 -6.23 -12.88 -25.52
N ASP A 259 -5.40 -13.43 -24.63
CA ASP A 259 -5.80 -14.39 -23.59
C ASP A 259 -6.53 -13.72 -22.42
N GLY A 260 -6.58 -12.39 -22.40
CA GLY A 260 -7.19 -11.57 -21.35
C GLY A 260 -6.28 -11.28 -20.17
N SER A 261 -4.97 -11.59 -20.27
CA SER A 261 -3.93 -11.09 -19.37
C SER A 261 -3.69 -9.60 -19.60
N ILE A 262 -3.17 -8.90 -18.61
CA ILE A 262 -2.95 -7.46 -18.68
C ILE A 262 -1.57 -7.13 -18.12
N LEU A 263 -0.75 -6.45 -18.93
CA LEU A 263 0.50 -5.82 -18.49
C LEU A 263 0.24 -4.33 -18.25
N ARG A 264 0.75 -3.77 -17.16
CA ARG A 264 0.73 -2.32 -16.88
C ARG A 264 2.11 -1.83 -16.53
N VAL A 265 2.46 -0.67 -17.07
CA VAL A 265 3.66 0.09 -16.69
C VAL A 265 3.20 1.51 -16.39
N GLY A 266 3.69 2.09 -15.31
CA GLY A 266 3.35 3.43 -14.89
C GLY A 266 4.53 4.18 -14.31
N TYR A 267 4.54 5.48 -14.51
CA TYR A 267 5.49 6.40 -13.92
C TYR A 267 4.76 7.62 -13.37
N ALA A 268 5.16 8.04 -12.16
CA ALA A 268 4.69 9.29 -11.58
C ALA A 268 5.89 10.13 -11.13
N TYR A 269 5.77 11.44 -11.28
CA TYR A 269 6.72 12.42 -10.79
C TYR A 269 6.06 13.31 -9.74
N GLY A 270 6.54 13.22 -8.50
CA GLY A 270 6.01 14.00 -7.38
C GLY A 270 6.71 15.34 -7.25
N ILE A 271 5.98 16.43 -7.49
CA ILE A 271 6.41 17.80 -7.22
C ILE A 271 6.16 18.06 -5.73
N THR A 272 7.23 18.17 -4.94
CA THR A 272 7.13 18.40 -3.49
C THR A 272 6.63 19.80 -3.21
N THR A 273 5.53 19.91 -2.46
CA THR A 273 4.89 21.19 -2.08
C THR A 273 5.13 21.58 -0.62
N SER A 274 5.65 20.65 0.18
CA SER A 274 6.04 20.88 1.58
C SER A 274 7.39 21.58 1.66
N VAL A 275 7.79 22.02 2.88
CA VAL A 275 9.04 22.75 3.14
C VAL A 275 10.28 22.01 2.63
N ILE A 276 10.27 20.66 2.64
CA ILE A 276 11.38 19.85 2.14
C ILE A 276 11.59 20.01 0.62
N GLY A 277 10.60 20.55 -0.10
CA GLY A 277 10.72 20.89 -1.52
C GLY A 277 11.86 21.83 -1.86
N ASN A 278 12.33 22.65 -0.90
CA ASN A 278 13.49 23.52 -1.09
C ASN A 278 14.82 22.75 -1.23
N TYR A 279 14.83 21.49 -0.83
CA TYR A 279 16.01 20.61 -0.83
C TYR A 279 15.82 19.38 -1.72
N SER A 280 14.62 19.16 -2.24
CA SER A 280 14.21 18.00 -3.03
C SER A 280 14.12 18.33 -4.51
N ASN A 281 14.61 17.43 -5.34
CA ASN A 281 14.39 17.44 -6.80
C ASN A 281 13.09 16.70 -7.19
N GLY A 282 12.16 16.52 -6.23
CA GLY A 282 10.92 15.78 -6.42
C GLY A 282 11.02 14.30 -6.11
N SER A 283 9.93 13.58 -6.35
CA SER A 283 9.81 12.13 -6.09
C SER A 283 9.59 11.39 -7.39
N HIS A 284 10.11 10.18 -7.49
CA HIS A 284 9.94 9.29 -8.65
C HIS A 284 9.27 8.00 -8.19
N ASP A 285 8.24 7.57 -8.90
CA ASP A 285 7.49 6.34 -8.60
C ASP A 285 7.28 5.56 -9.90
N LEU A 286 7.80 4.33 -9.95
CA LEU A 286 7.72 3.43 -11.10
C LEU A 286 6.91 2.20 -10.72
N MET A 287 5.93 1.84 -11.54
CA MET A 287 5.09 0.67 -11.36
C MET A 287 5.19 -0.28 -12.54
N LEU A 288 5.29 -1.57 -12.26
CA LEU A 288 5.11 -2.67 -13.19
C LEU A 288 4.10 -3.65 -12.61
N SER A 289 3.05 -3.99 -13.36
CA SER A 289 2.04 -4.95 -12.91
C SER A 289 1.67 -5.89 -14.06
N TYR A 290 1.57 -7.19 -13.75
CA TYR A 290 1.11 -8.19 -14.69
C TYR A 290 0.03 -9.07 -14.05
N CYS A 291 -1.12 -9.16 -14.71
CA CYS A 291 -2.24 -10.00 -14.28
C CYS A 291 -2.51 -11.09 -15.32
N PHE A 292 -2.27 -12.34 -14.93
CA PHE A 292 -2.62 -13.53 -15.73
C PHE A 292 -4.09 -13.85 -15.59
N LYS A 293 -4.78 -14.05 -16.70
CA LYS A 293 -6.13 -14.58 -16.69
C LYS A 293 -6.10 -16.08 -16.38
N LEU A 294 -6.75 -16.49 -15.32
CA LEU A 294 -6.96 -17.91 -15.04
C LEU A 294 -7.97 -18.48 -16.04
N ALA A 295 -7.57 -19.51 -16.78
CA ALA A 295 -8.50 -20.29 -17.59
C ALA A 295 -9.54 -20.93 -16.64
N LYS A 296 -10.83 -20.68 -16.89
CA LYS A 296 -11.89 -21.40 -16.18
C LYS A 296 -11.75 -22.87 -16.58
N PRO A 297 -11.71 -23.82 -15.62
CA PRO A 297 -11.80 -25.22 -15.97
C PRO A 297 -13.08 -25.44 -16.78
N VAL A 298 -12.93 -26.00 -17.99
CA VAL A 298 -14.07 -26.40 -18.80
C VAL A 298 -14.82 -27.46 -17.97
N PRO A 299 -16.13 -27.27 -17.69
CA PRO A 299 -16.89 -28.28 -17.00
C PRO A 299 -16.80 -29.56 -17.86
N VAL A 300 -16.20 -30.60 -17.30
CA VAL A 300 -16.26 -31.91 -17.96
C VAL A 300 -17.71 -32.34 -17.88
N GLU A 301 -18.45 -32.25 -18.99
CA GLU A 301 -19.76 -32.87 -19.09
C GLU A 301 -19.57 -34.35 -18.75
N LYS A 302 -20.09 -34.76 -17.59
CA LYS A 302 -20.18 -36.16 -17.27
C LYS A 302 -21.19 -36.73 -18.28
N SER A 303 -20.70 -37.32 -19.37
CA SER A 303 -21.53 -38.05 -20.30
C SER A 303 -22.29 -39.11 -19.49
N LYS A 304 -23.56 -38.92 -19.29
CA LYS A 304 -24.41 -39.97 -18.71
C LYS A 304 -24.32 -41.15 -19.67
N ASN A 305 -23.78 -42.26 -19.21
CA ASN A 305 -23.76 -43.47 -20.01
C ASN A 305 -25.22 -43.86 -20.32
N PRO A 306 -25.62 -43.89 -21.60
CA PRO A 306 -27.03 -44.18 -21.95
C PRO A 306 -27.51 -45.56 -21.52
N ARG A 307 -26.65 -46.41 -20.99
CA ARG A 307 -27.01 -47.73 -20.43
C ARG A 307 -27.55 -47.67 -18.99
N PHE A 308 -27.61 -46.51 -18.37
CA PHE A 308 -28.11 -46.28 -17.00
C PHE A 308 -29.26 -45.27 -16.95
N LEU A 309 -30.06 -45.21 -18.02
CA LEU A 309 -31.37 -44.58 -18.02
C LEU A 309 -32.42 -45.59 -17.62
#